data_56f2064b682c403396522705e8f744b4
#
_entry.id   56f2064b682c403396522705e8f744b4
#
_cell.length_a   1.000
_cell.length_b   1.000
_cell.length_c   1.000
_cell.angle_alpha   90.00
_cell.angle_beta   90.00
_cell.angle_gamma   90.00
#
_symmetry.space_group_name_H-M   'P 1'
#
loop_
_entity.id
_entity.type
_entity.pdbx_description
1 polymer ?
#
loop_
_entity_poly.entity_id
_entity_poly.type
_entity_poly.pdbx_seq_one_letter_code
_entity_poly.pdbx_strand_id
1 'polypeptide(L)'
;MSERIRSILAVIVLTIAVWVWADLEQPAPGTQQVPVRVSVPPDYVVRSVTPEFLTVKFKGPVGEIRNLKASPEEMVCRFDLSESQLKNNRLTLHARDGFRHWAKRRVDVVAIEEERTDVADRDITVVVDRLIRLKNVPVVVTVPPGVLASVTPPDPPQVTARVAESQLRGLPAAKQVAVAVVPVERLSENQEVPLDLALEPRLGGTDGIEAAFEPSFVKVTAKLQSKPVAKSFPRVPVFISATEDVLRKYRIVFQQPENDLWVDLEVQGPAPDVERLKAQDLRVLLIVTSQHTPNPGSWLPGELTVVGLPPNVKLTKPLPAINFNLEKPVEKPPTP
;
A
#
# COMPACT_ATOMS: atom_id res chain seq x y z
N MET A 1 24.23 37.55 -59.03
CA MET A 1 24.83 37.78 -57.71
C MET A 1 26.34 37.61 -57.89
N SER A 2 27.16 38.64 -57.62
CA SER A 2 28.61 38.56 -57.89
C SER A 2 29.29 37.53 -56.99
N GLU A 3 30.31 36.85 -57.48
CA GLU A 3 31.08 35.84 -56.71
C GLU A 3 31.59 36.38 -55.35
N ARG A 4 31.90 37.65 -55.29
CA ARG A 4 32.32 38.38 -54.11
C ARG A 4 31.24 38.37 -53.01
N ILE A 5 29.94 38.56 -53.41
CA ILE A 5 28.82 38.51 -52.40
C ILE A 5 28.63 37.12 -51.87
N ARG A 6 28.78 36.06 -52.71
CA ARG A 6 28.69 34.68 -52.25
C ARG A 6 29.82 34.33 -51.29
N SER A 7 31.05 34.77 -51.56
CA SER A 7 32.18 34.54 -50.64
C SER A 7 32.00 35.26 -49.32
N ILE A 8 31.53 36.51 -49.31
CA ILE A 8 31.26 37.23 -48.06
C ILE A 8 30.16 36.56 -47.26
N LEU A 9 29.09 36.12 -47.90
CA LEU A 9 27.98 35.42 -47.22
C LEU A 9 28.44 34.09 -46.65
N ALA A 10 29.26 33.33 -47.34
CA ALA A 10 29.84 32.09 -46.87
C ALA A 10 30.71 32.27 -45.61
N VAL A 11 31.56 33.34 -45.61
CA VAL A 11 32.39 33.66 -44.46
C VAL A 11 31.54 34.07 -43.25
N ILE A 12 30.49 34.88 -43.48
CA ILE A 12 29.57 35.26 -42.36
C ILE A 12 28.91 34.05 -41.80
N VAL A 13 28.35 33.14 -42.62
CA VAL A 13 27.70 31.91 -42.15
C VAL A 13 28.68 31.03 -41.38
N LEU A 14 29.89 30.85 -41.90
CA LEU A 14 30.92 30.06 -41.21
C LEU A 14 31.31 30.68 -39.87
N THR A 15 31.48 32.01 -39.83
CA THR A 15 31.82 32.72 -38.61
C THR A 15 30.72 32.55 -37.53
N ILE A 16 29.46 32.71 -37.95
CA ILE A 16 28.31 32.49 -37.06
C ILE A 16 28.29 31.02 -36.58
N ALA A 17 28.50 30.06 -37.47
CA ALA A 17 28.52 28.66 -37.11
C ALA A 17 29.63 28.32 -36.08
N VAL A 18 30.84 28.85 -36.30
CA VAL A 18 31.97 28.71 -35.36
C VAL A 18 31.66 29.39 -34.03
N TRP A 19 31.07 30.57 -34.06
CA TRP A 19 30.73 31.30 -32.84
C TRP A 19 29.64 30.54 -32.05
N VAL A 20 28.59 30.06 -32.68
CA VAL A 20 27.54 29.24 -32.05
C VAL A 20 28.13 27.95 -31.49
N TRP A 21 29.02 27.30 -32.26
CA TRP A 21 29.68 26.10 -31.79
C TRP A 21 30.55 26.38 -30.55
N ALA A 22 31.34 27.47 -30.58
CA ALA A 22 32.18 27.87 -29.45
C ALA A 22 31.35 28.25 -28.18
N ASP A 23 30.19 28.87 -28.38
CA ASP A 23 29.27 29.22 -27.28
C ASP A 23 28.67 27.96 -26.67
N LEU A 24 28.29 26.96 -27.47
CA LEU A 24 27.78 25.67 -26.99
C LEU A 24 28.84 24.81 -26.23
N GLU A 25 30.13 25.00 -26.55
CA GLU A 25 31.25 24.33 -25.90
C GLU A 25 31.67 25.03 -24.59
N GLN A 26 31.19 26.28 -24.33
CA GLN A 26 31.53 26.94 -23.07
C GLN A 26 31.01 26.18 -21.85
N PRO A 27 31.85 25.98 -20.84
CA PRO A 27 31.42 25.29 -19.63
C PRO A 27 30.51 26.19 -18.79
N ALA A 28 29.26 25.78 -18.62
CA ALA A 28 28.29 26.44 -17.75
C ALA A 28 28.05 25.64 -16.45
N PRO A 29 27.82 26.32 -15.35
CA PRO A 29 27.37 25.66 -14.12
C PRO A 29 25.89 25.31 -14.21
N GLY A 30 25.48 24.23 -13.57
CA GLY A 30 24.09 23.85 -13.40
C GLY A 30 23.85 23.29 -12.02
N THR A 31 22.63 23.45 -11.51
CA THR A 31 22.16 22.80 -10.28
C THR A 31 20.83 22.12 -10.61
N GLN A 32 20.68 20.86 -10.18
CA GLN A 32 19.48 20.10 -10.43
C GLN A 32 19.27 19.06 -9.32
N GLN A 33 17.99 18.82 -9.00
CA GLN A 33 17.61 17.69 -8.17
C GLN A 33 17.50 16.43 -9.04
N VAL A 34 18.20 15.39 -8.65
CA VAL A 34 18.40 14.16 -9.42
C VAL A 34 17.94 12.95 -8.61
N PRO A 35 17.08 12.08 -9.13
CA PRO A 35 16.68 10.86 -8.44
C PRO A 35 17.81 9.84 -8.41
N VAL A 36 17.86 9.07 -7.32
CA VAL A 36 18.79 7.93 -7.21
C VAL A 36 18.10 6.67 -7.72
N ARG A 37 18.71 6.00 -8.69
CA ARG A 37 18.23 4.72 -9.22
C ARG A 37 19.25 3.64 -8.99
N VAL A 38 18.81 2.56 -8.36
CA VAL A 38 19.65 1.39 -8.06
C VAL A 38 19.08 0.19 -8.80
N SER A 39 19.90 -0.40 -9.67
CA SER A 39 19.62 -1.65 -10.37
C SER A 39 20.28 -2.78 -9.63
N VAL A 40 19.54 -3.86 -9.39
CA VAL A 40 20.01 -5.06 -8.70
C VAL A 40 19.77 -6.31 -9.56
N PRO A 41 20.51 -7.41 -9.36
CA PRO A 41 20.24 -8.69 -10.03
C PRO A 41 18.80 -9.20 -9.75
N PRO A 42 18.25 -10.07 -10.61
CA PRO A 42 16.85 -10.52 -10.55
C PRO A 42 16.49 -11.30 -9.28
N ASP A 43 17.49 -11.78 -8.54
CA ASP A 43 17.28 -12.48 -7.26
C ASP A 43 17.31 -11.55 -6.03
N TYR A 44 17.31 -10.25 -6.26
CA TYR A 44 17.31 -9.22 -5.21
C TYR A 44 16.24 -8.14 -5.49
N VAL A 45 15.79 -7.48 -4.44
CA VAL A 45 14.88 -6.34 -4.50
C VAL A 45 15.40 -5.18 -3.65
N VAL A 46 15.29 -3.97 -4.16
CA VAL A 46 15.62 -2.76 -3.39
C VAL A 46 14.44 -2.43 -2.47
N ARG A 47 14.71 -2.33 -1.17
CA ARG A 47 13.71 -1.98 -0.14
C ARG A 47 13.63 -0.49 0.11
N SER A 48 14.77 0.13 0.25
CA SER A 48 14.86 1.56 0.44
C SER A 48 16.18 2.11 -0.07
N VAL A 49 16.13 3.35 -0.51
CA VAL A 49 17.28 4.15 -0.90
C VAL A 49 17.18 5.46 -0.12
N THR A 50 18.24 5.81 0.58
CA THR A 50 18.28 7.06 1.37
C THR A 50 19.59 7.80 1.11
N PRO A 51 19.53 9.03 0.59
CA PRO A 51 18.34 9.77 0.13
C PRO A 51 17.79 9.29 -1.22
N GLU A 52 16.51 9.52 -1.51
CA GLU A 52 15.89 9.20 -2.81
C GLU A 52 16.28 10.21 -3.90
N PHE A 53 16.57 11.45 -3.51
CA PHE A 53 16.96 12.54 -4.40
C PHE A 53 18.21 13.22 -3.90
N LEU A 54 19.03 13.67 -4.84
CA LEU A 54 20.26 14.44 -4.58
C LEU A 54 20.18 15.78 -5.30
N THR A 55 20.54 16.85 -4.63
CA THR A 55 20.76 18.14 -5.29
C THR A 55 22.22 18.22 -5.73
N VAL A 56 22.45 18.25 -7.04
CA VAL A 56 23.78 18.12 -7.64
C VAL A 56 24.15 19.41 -8.35
N LYS A 57 25.33 19.95 -8.01
CA LYS A 57 26.00 21.02 -8.76
C LYS A 57 26.95 20.40 -9.76
N PHE A 58 26.81 20.76 -11.02
CA PHE A 58 27.62 20.22 -12.09
C PHE A 58 28.08 21.33 -13.05
N LYS A 59 29.12 21.04 -13.82
CA LYS A 59 29.69 21.92 -14.82
C LYS A 59 29.98 21.15 -16.10
N GLY A 60 29.65 21.72 -17.25
CA GLY A 60 29.90 21.08 -18.54
C GLY A 60 29.51 21.98 -19.71
N PRO A 61 29.71 21.53 -20.96
CA PRO A 61 29.30 22.27 -22.16
C PRO A 61 27.78 22.54 -22.14
N VAL A 62 27.37 23.76 -22.53
CA VAL A 62 25.97 24.19 -22.54
C VAL A 62 25.08 23.24 -23.34
N GLY A 63 25.59 22.78 -24.50
CA GLY A 63 24.88 21.82 -25.35
C GLY A 63 24.61 20.48 -24.65
N GLU A 64 25.62 19.91 -23.97
CA GLU A 64 25.50 18.65 -23.24
C GLU A 64 24.59 18.77 -22.03
N ILE A 65 24.66 19.88 -21.29
CA ILE A 65 23.77 20.13 -20.16
C ILE A 65 22.31 20.24 -20.64
N ARG A 66 22.06 20.89 -21.78
CA ARG A 66 20.72 21.00 -22.36
C ARG A 66 20.19 19.61 -22.77
N ASN A 67 21.03 18.81 -23.43
CA ASN A 67 20.68 17.46 -23.83
C ASN A 67 20.39 16.57 -22.62
N LEU A 68 21.22 16.67 -21.58
CA LEU A 68 21.02 15.92 -20.34
C LEU A 68 19.71 16.29 -19.65
N LYS A 69 19.37 17.59 -19.58
CA LYS A 69 18.08 18.06 -19.02
C LYS A 69 16.87 17.64 -19.87
N ALA A 70 17.05 17.51 -21.17
CA ALA A 70 16.00 17.04 -22.08
C ALA A 70 15.74 15.52 -21.97
N SER A 71 16.67 14.77 -21.38
CA SER A 71 16.60 13.31 -21.24
C SER A 71 16.47 12.92 -19.75
N PRO A 72 15.25 12.86 -19.17
CA PRO A 72 15.03 12.55 -17.75
C PRO A 72 15.62 11.19 -17.33
N GLU A 73 15.72 10.24 -18.27
CA GLU A 73 16.30 8.91 -18.00
C GLU A 73 17.84 8.94 -17.81
N GLU A 74 18.49 9.98 -18.28
CA GLU A 74 19.94 10.17 -18.13
C GLU A 74 20.26 11.12 -16.98
N MET A 75 19.29 11.95 -16.56
CA MET A 75 19.42 12.85 -15.42
C MET A 75 19.15 12.11 -14.11
N VAL A 76 19.90 11.05 -13.86
CA VAL A 76 19.76 10.15 -12.71
C VAL A 76 21.11 9.84 -12.10
N CYS A 77 21.16 9.63 -10.79
CA CYS A 77 22.27 9.00 -10.10
C CYS A 77 22.08 7.48 -10.18
N ARG A 78 22.86 6.79 -11.02
CA ARG A 78 22.65 5.37 -11.33
C ARG A 78 23.71 4.48 -10.71
N PHE A 79 23.26 3.41 -10.06
CA PHE A 79 24.10 2.34 -9.56
C PHE A 79 23.62 1.01 -10.13
N ASP A 80 24.54 0.25 -10.73
CA ASP A 80 24.32 -1.11 -11.18
C ASP A 80 25.09 -2.03 -10.23
N LEU A 81 24.40 -2.66 -9.28
CA LEU A 81 24.99 -3.49 -8.26
C LEU A 81 25.13 -4.94 -8.75
N SER A 82 26.30 -5.52 -8.53
CA SER A 82 26.57 -6.92 -8.81
C SER A 82 26.29 -7.79 -7.57
N GLU A 83 26.06 -9.09 -7.77
CA GLU A 83 25.80 -10.04 -6.69
C GLU A 83 26.93 -10.09 -5.64
N SER A 84 28.18 -9.88 -6.06
CA SER A 84 29.34 -9.86 -5.16
C SER A 84 29.30 -8.71 -4.14
N GLN A 85 28.64 -7.62 -4.49
CA GLN A 85 28.45 -6.43 -3.62
C GLN A 85 27.30 -6.60 -2.64
N LEU A 86 26.34 -7.50 -2.93
CA LEU A 86 25.10 -7.70 -2.18
C LEU A 86 25.21 -8.71 -1.03
N LYS A 87 26.43 -8.96 -0.52
CA LYS A 87 26.64 -9.87 0.62
C LYS A 87 25.95 -9.40 1.92
N ASN A 88 25.78 -8.09 2.06
CA ASN A 88 25.10 -7.46 3.19
C ASN A 88 23.79 -6.85 2.71
N ASN A 89 22.73 -6.95 3.52
CA ASN A 89 21.43 -6.37 3.20
C ASN A 89 21.42 -4.84 3.20
N ARG A 90 22.49 -4.21 3.69
CA ARG A 90 22.66 -2.76 3.73
C ARG A 90 24.00 -2.38 3.14
N LEU A 91 23.97 -1.49 2.16
CA LEU A 91 25.12 -0.99 1.43
C LEU A 91 25.22 0.52 1.57
N THR A 92 26.43 1.01 1.69
CA THR A 92 26.75 2.43 1.59
C THR A 92 27.48 2.65 0.29
N LEU A 93 26.95 3.55 -0.55
CA LEU A 93 27.49 3.89 -1.87
C LEU A 93 27.86 5.36 -1.89
N HIS A 94 28.98 5.71 -2.51
CA HIS A 94 29.33 7.11 -2.70
C HIS A 94 28.54 7.70 -3.87
N ALA A 95 27.82 8.78 -3.64
CA ALA A 95 26.93 9.38 -4.64
C ALA A 95 27.65 9.76 -5.93
N ARG A 96 28.92 10.19 -5.84
CA ARG A 96 29.73 10.56 -6.99
C ARG A 96 29.93 9.40 -7.99
N ASP A 97 30.00 8.18 -7.50
CA ASP A 97 30.13 7.00 -8.36
C ASP A 97 28.92 6.76 -9.26
N GLY A 98 27.74 7.17 -8.83
CA GLY A 98 26.49 7.08 -9.58
C GLY A 98 26.41 8.01 -10.79
N PHE A 99 27.34 8.98 -10.89
CA PHE A 99 27.39 9.95 -12.00
C PHE A 99 28.47 9.66 -13.03
N ARG A 100 29.13 8.51 -12.99
CA ARG A 100 30.21 8.13 -13.94
C ARG A 100 29.76 8.21 -15.42
N HIS A 101 28.48 8.02 -15.70
CA HIS A 101 27.95 8.13 -17.05
C HIS A 101 27.91 9.57 -17.56
N TRP A 102 27.85 10.59 -16.68
CA TRP A 102 27.91 12.01 -17.06
C TRP A 102 29.31 12.42 -17.53
N ALA A 103 30.36 11.81 -16.99
CA ALA A 103 31.73 12.04 -17.41
C ALA A 103 31.95 11.76 -18.92
N LYS A 104 31.22 10.76 -19.48
CA LYS A 104 31.26 10.47 -20.93
C LYS A 104 30.73 11.63 -21.77
N ARG A 105 29.91 12.52 -21.20
CA ARG A 105 29.38 13.72 -21.81
C ARG A 105 30.13 14.99 -21.43
N ARG A 106 31.30 14.87 -20.84
CA ARG A 106 32.10 15.99 -20.32
C ARG A 106 31.35 16.85 -19.31
N VAL A 107 30.41 16.24 -18.55
CA VAL A 107 29.70 16.90 -17.43
C VAL A 107 30.28 16.38 -16.14
N ASP A 108 30.90 17.30 -15.39
CA ASP A 108 31.57 16.99 -14.13
C ASP A 108 30.67 17.39 -12.94
N VAL A 109 30.54 16.49 -11.97
CA VAL A 109 29.88 16.79 -10.70
C VAL A 109 30.84 17.56 -9.82
N VAL A 110 30.48 18.79 -9.50
CA VAL A 110 31.30 19.72 -8.71
C VAL A 110 31.03 19.51 -7.21
N ALA A 111 29.76 19.47 -6.82
CA ALA A 111 29.33 19.24 -5.44
C ALA A 111 27.95 18.57 -5.40
N ILE A 112 27.68 17.89 -4.29
CA ILE A 112 26.39 17.30 -3.97
C ILE A 112 25.90 18.02 -2.71
N GLU A 113 24.78 18.74 -2.82
CA GLU A 113 24.26 19.54 -1.70
C GLU A 113 23.56 18.64 -0.68
N GLU A 114 23.88 18.86 0.57
CA GLU A 114 23.07 18.49 1.71
C GLU A 114 22.44 19.78 2.26
N GLU A 115 21.20 19.73 2.74
CA GLU A 115 20.28 20.86 3.07
C GLU A 115 20.91 22.21 3.51
N ARG A 116 22.21 22.27 3.86
CA ARG A 116 22.95 23.51 4.28
C ARG A 116 24.45 23.53 3.98
N THR A 117 25.04 22.48 3.45
CA THR A 117 26.50 22.40 3.24
C THR A 117 26.83 21.75 1.90
N ASP A 118 27.72 22.39 1.13
CA ASP A 118 28.28 21.80 -0.09
C ASP A 118 29.27 20.72 0.31
N VAL A 119 28.93 19.47 0.13
CA VAL A 119 29.81 18.32 0.39
C VAL A 119 30.33 17.82 -0.96
N ALA A 120 31.64 17.50 -1.01
CA ALA A 120 32.26 17.00 -2.25
C ALA A 120 31.68 15.62 -2.66
N ASP A 121 31.19 14.85 -1.69
CA ASP A 121 30.56 13.56 -1.90
C ASP A 121 29.55 13.27 -0.77
N ARG A 122 28.58 12.42 -1.03
CA ARG A 122 27.56 12.02 -0.08
C ARG A 122 27.36 10.50 -0.13
N ASP A 123 27.16 9.92 1.04
CA ASP A 123 26.84 8.51 1.17
C ASP A 123 25.36 8.27 0.93
N ILE A 124 25.08 7.27 0.12
CA ILE A 124 23.72 6.76 -0.15
C ILE A 124 23.61 5.40 0.53
N THR A 125 22.66 5.27 1.41
CA THR A 125 22.33 3.99 2.03
C THR A 125 21.28 3.27 1.19
N VAL A 126 21.62 2.08 0.72
CA VAL A 126 20.72 1.19 -0.01
C VAL A 126 20.45 -0.05 0.82
N VAL A 127 19.19 -0.34 1.08
CA VAL A 127 18.76 -1.58 1.72
C VAL A 127 18.21 -2.49 0.65
N VAL A 128 18.79 -3.67 0.53
CA VAL A 128 18.41 -4.71 -0.42
C VAL A 128 17.97 -5.96 0.31
N ASP A 129 17.12 -6.74 -0.32
CA ASP A 129 16.67 -8.02 0.21
C ASP A 129 16.77 -9.10 -0.85
N ARG A 130 17.07 -10.31 -0.43
CA ARG A 130 17.16 -11.45 -1.34
C ARG A 130 15.77 -12.00 -1.61
N LEU A 131 15.48 -12.30 -2.88
CA LEU A 131 14.24 -12.97 -3.28
C LEU A 131 14.40 -14.48 -3.15
N ILE A 132 13.55 -15.11 -2.36
CA ILE A 132 13.48 -16.56 -2.20
C ILE A 132 12.33 -17.09 -3.04
N ARG A 133 12.56 -18.23 -3.69
CA ARG A 133 11.52 -18.98 -4.42
C ARG A 133 10.88 -20.02 -3.50
N LEU A 134 9.64 -19.81 -3.13
CA LEU A 134 8.82 -20.78 -2.43
C LEU A 134 8.08 -21.63 -3.45
N LYS A 135 8.36 -22.93 -3.48
CA LYS A 135 7.68 -23.89 -4.32
C LYS A 135 6.44 -24.45 -3.60
N ASN A 136 5.47 -24.90 -4.38
CA ASN A 136 4.26 -25.58 -3.88
C ASN A 136 3.41 -24.71 -2.93
N VAL A 137 3.34 -23.41 -3.19
CA VAL A 137 2.45 -22.51 -2.45
C VAL A 137 1.00 -22.82 -2.83
N PRO A 138 0.16 -23.24 -1.87
CA PRO A 138 -1.23 -23.58 -2.17
C PRO A 138 -2.02 -22.34 -2.60
N VAL A 139 -2.90 -22.52 -3.58
CA VAL A 139 -3.81 -21.47 -4.05
C VAL A 139 -5.14 -21.60 -3.32
N VAL A 140 -5.58 -20.50 -2.72
CA VAL A 140 -6.88 -20.37 -2.07
C VAL A 140 -7.74 -19.40 -2.88
N VAL A 141 -8.87 -19.90 -3.36
CA VAL A 141 -9.84 -19.07 -4.06
C VAL A 141 -10.86 -18.57 -3.05
N THR A 142 -11.00 -17.26 -2.95
CA THR A 142 -11.95 -16.62 -2.03
C THR A 142 -13.10 -16.02 -2.81
N VAL A 143 -14.30 -16.20 -2.28
CA VAL A 143 -15.50 -15.53 -2.76
C VAL A 143 -15.74 -14.31 -1.88
N PRO A 144 -16.07 -13.14 -2.46
CA PRO A 144 -16.38 -11.96 -1.67
C PRO A 144 -17.50 -12.26 -0.65
N PRO A 145 -17.40 -11.67 0.54
CA PRO A 145 -18.39 -11.89 1.59
C PRO A 145 -19.79 -11.42 1.15
N GLY A 146 -20.81 -12.16 1.56
CA GLY A 146 -22.19 -11.90 1.17
C GLY A 146 -22.63 -12.58 -0.12
N VAL A 147 -21.73 -13.27 -0.81
CA VAL A 147 -22.02 -14.02 -2.04
C VAL A 147 -21.94 -15.52 -1.78
N LEU A 148 -22.95 -16.25 -2.19
CA LEU A 148 -22.91 -17.71 -2.18
C LEU A 148 -22.60 -18.20 -3.59
N ALA A 149 -21.38 -18.71 -3.79
CA ALA A 149 -20.95 -19.31 -5.03
C ALA A 149 -20.25 -20.65 -4.78
N SER A 150 -20.47 -21.63 -5.64
CA SER A 150 -19.64 -22.83 -5.69
C SER A 150 -18.47 -22.58 -6.62
N VAL A 151 -17.26 -22.96 -6.20
CA VAL A 151 -16.04 -22.79 -6.97
C VAL A 151 -15.33 -24.13 -7.05
N THR A 152 -14.90 -24.54 -8.24
CA THR A 152 -14.06 -25.72 -8.41
C THR A 152 -12.65 -25.47 -7.88
N PRO A 153 -11.90 -26.54 -7.53
CA PRO A 153 -10.49 -26.40 -7.20
C PRO A 153 -9.73 -25.63 -8.29
N PRO A 154 -8.78 -24.76 -7.92
CA PRO A 154 -7.98 -24.00 -8.88
C PRO A 154 -7.04 -24.89 -9.68
N ASP A 155 -6.80 -24.52 -10.93
CA ASP A 155 -5.82 -25.16 -11.80
C ASP A 155 -4.79 -24.10 -12.26
N PRO A 156 -3.50 -24.19 -11.86
CA PRO A 156 -2.94 -25.20 -10.97
C PRO A 156 -3.32 -24.98 -9.48
N PRO A 157 -3.35 -26.06 -8.65
CA PRO A 157 -3.68 -25.96 -7.23
C PRO A 157 -2.54 -25.37 -6.39
N GLN A 158 -1.33 -25.33 -6.94
CA GLN A 158 -0.13 -24.80 -6.30
C GLN A 158 0.69 -23.96 -7.29
N VAL A 159 1.32 -22.94 -6.80
CA VAL A 159 2.16 -22.01 -7.59
C VAL A 159 3.54 -21.81 -6.92
N THR A 160 4.46 -21.21 -7.67
CA THR A 160 5.74 -20.77 -7.12
C THR A 160 5.63 -19.30 -6.76
N ALA A 161 6.01 -18.91 -5.55
CA ALA A 161 6.06 -17.52 -5.11
C ALA A 161 7.51 -17.04 -4.99
N ARG A 162 7.78 -15.81 -5.43
CA ARG A 162 9.03 -15.09 -5.16
C ARG A 162 8.74 -14.03 -4.10
N VAL A 163 9.40 -14.14 -2.97
CA VAL A 163 9.20 -13.26 -1.82
C VAL A 163 10.54 -12.83 -1.24
N ALA A 164 10.58 -11.68 -0.60
CA ALA A 164 11.75 -11.20 0.06
C ALA A 164 12.02 -11.96 1.37
N GLU A 165 13.25 -12.41 1.58
CA GLU A 165 13.65 -13.26 2.71
C GLU A 165 13.33 -12.65 4.06
N SER A 166 13.57 -11.35 4.23
CA SER A 166 13.33 -10.68 5.51
C SER A 166 11.84 -10.67 5.91
N GLN A 167 10.96 -10.53 4.92
CA GLN A 167 9.51 -10.53 5.15
C GLN A 167 8.98 -11.93 5.47
N LEU A 168 9.56 -12.95 4.85
CA LEU A 168 9.11 -14.33 5.08
C LEU A 168 9.32 -14.79 6.52
N ARG A 169 10.39 -14.31 7.19
CA ARG A 169 10.67 -14.66 8.60
C ARG A 169 9.53 -14.30 9.55
N GLY A 170 8.72 -13.30 9.21
CA GLY A 170 7.56 -12.87 10.02
C GLY A 170 6.25 -13.55 9.66
N LEU A 171 6.19 -14.33 8.55
CA LEU A 171 4.94 -14.92 8.08
C LEU A 171 4.82 -16.39 8.51
N PRO A 172 3.82 -16.76 9.35
CA PRO A 172 3.58 -18.15 9.72
C PRO A 172 3.32 -19.04 8.52
N ALA A 173 3.77 -20.30 8.56
CA ALA A 173 3.58 -21.25 7.45
C ALA A 173 2.11 -21.41 7.02
N ALA A 174 1.18 -21.36 7.97
CA ALA A 174 -0.26 -21.45 7.69
C ALA A 174 -0.81 -20.27 6.88
N LYS A 175 -0.12 -19.13 6.85
CA LYS A 175 -0.47 -17.94 6.06
C LYS A 175 0.26 -17.87 4.71
N GLN A 176 1.12 -18.86 4.38
CA GLN A 176 1.84 -18.89 3.10
C GLN A 176 0.96 -19.45 2.00
N VAL A 177 -0.07 -18.72 1.62
CA VAL A 177 -1.05 -19.07 0.59
C VAL A 177 -1.11 -17.99 -0.48
N ALA A 178 -1.33 -18.40 -1.73
CA ALA A 178 -1.66 -17.49 -2.81
C ALA A 178 -3.17 -17.32 -2.87
N VAL A 179 -3.66 -16.09 -2.93
CA VAL A 179 -5.09 -15.79 -2.90
C VAL A 179 -5.55 -15.29 -4.26
N ALA A 180 -6.67 -15.83 -4.73
CA ALA A 180 -7.39 -15.33 -5.89
C ALA A 180 -8.83 -15.00 -5.49
N VAL A 181 -9.34 -13.85 -5.91
CA VAL A 181 -10.70 -13.38 -5.59
C VAL A 181 -11.60 -13.56 -6.80
N VAL A 182 -12.76 -14.18 -6.59
CA VAL A 182 -13.75 -14.36 -7.64
C VAL A 182 -14.49 -13.06 -7.92
N PRO A 183 -14.45 -12.50 -9.15
CA PRO A 183 -15.21 -11.30 -9.51
C PRO A 183 -16.69 -11.65 -9.67
N VAL A 184 -17.53 -11.18 -8.75
CA VAL A 184 -18.97 -11.51 -8.70
C VAL A 184 -19.73 -11.03 -9.94
N GLU A 185 -19.28 -9.92 -10.52
CA GLU A 185 -19.88 -9.29 -11.69
C GLU A 185 -19.83 -10.18 -12.94
N ARG A 186 -18.91 -11.14 -12.95
CA ARG A 186 -18.73 -12.10 -14.05
C ARG A 186 -19.52 -13.39 -13.85
N LEU A 187 -20.13 -13.59 -12.68
CA LEU A 187 -20.88 -14.78 -12.37
C LEU A 187 -22.34 -14.65 -12.84
N SER A 188 -22.86 -15.74 -13.39
CA SER A 188 -24.27 -15.88 -13.76
C SER A 188 -24.98 -16.84 -12.82
N GLU A 189 -26.26 -16.56 -12.52
CA GLU A 189 -27.08 -17.45 -11.71
C GLU A 189 -27.29 -18.80 -12.42
N ASN A 190 -27.02 -19.85 -11.67
CA ASN A 190 -27.23 -21.23 -12.12
C ASN A 190 -26.40 -21.67 -13.35
N GLN A 191 -25.46 -20.87 -13.83
CA GLN A 191 -24.56 -21.21 -14.91
C GLN A 191 -23.11 -21.30 -14.41
N GLU A 192 -22.43 -22.35 -14.83
CA GLU A 192 -20.99 -22.50 -14.59
C GLU A 192 -20.20 -21.61 -15.55
N VAL A 193 -19.36 -20.75 -15.01
CA VAL A 193 -18.55 -19.82 -15.77
C VAL A 193 -17.07 -20.13 -15.53
N PRO A 194 -16.30 -20.47 -16.59
CA PRO A 194 -14.86 -20.60 -16.48
C PRO A 194 -14.24 -19.20 -16.31
N LEU A 195 -13.33 -19.06 -15.37
CA LEU A 195 -12.66 -17.81 -15.03
C LEU A 195 -11.15 -17.99 -14.95
N ASP A 196 -10.42 -17.07 -15.57
CA ASP A 196 -9.00 -16.89 -15.33
C ASP A 196 -8.84 -15.81 -14.24
N LEU A 197 -8.42 -16.25 -13.05
CA LEU A 197 -8.26 -15.38 -11.89
C LEU A 197 -6.81 -14.99 -11.70
N ALA A 198 -6.53 -13.68 -11.63
CA ALA A 198 -5.24 -13.20 -11.23
C ALA A 198 -5.02 -13.44 -9.74
N LEU A 199 -3.81 -13.87 -9.37
CA LEU A 199 -3.41 -13.98 -7.98
C LEU A 199 -3.13 -12.59 -7.41
N GLU A 200 -3.56 -12.34 -6.18
CA GLU A 200 -3.19 -11.11 -5.48
C GLU A 200 -1.66 -11.03 -5.36
N PRO A 201 -1.02 -9.86 -5.59
CA PRO A 201 0.43 -9.73 -5.56
C PRO A 201 0.98 -9.78 -4.12
N ARG A 202 0.34 -10.57 -3.26
CA ARG A 202 0.70 -10.76 -1.85
C ARG A 202 0.52 -12.21 -1.42
N LEU A 203 1.53 -12.75 -0.74
CA LEU A 203 1.46 -14.04 -0.09
C LEU A 203 0.73 -13.89 1.25
N GLY A 204 -0.38 -14.60 1.43
CA GLY A 204 -1.23 -14.49 2.62
C GLY A 204 -2.42 -13.54 2.47
N GLY A 205 -2.73 -13.09 1.24
CA GLY A 205 -3.85 -12.19 0.96
C GLY A 205 -3.60 -10.73 1.33
N THR A 206 -4.65 -9.97 1.60
CA THR A 206 -4.63 -8.49 1.75
C THR A 206 -3.65 -8.00 2.82
N ASP A 207 -3.52 -8.74 3.93
CA ASP A 207 -2.59 -8.42 5.03
C ASP A 207 -1.23 -9.13 4.88
N GLY A 208 -1.00 -9.76 3.74
CA GLY A 208 0.19 -10.55 3.45
C GLY A 208 1.38 -9.72 3.01
N ILE A 209 2.48 -10.44 2.73
CA ILE A 209 3.73 -9.86 2.22
C ILE A 209 3.72 -9.79 0.70
N GLU A 210 4.41 -8.81 0.14
CA GLU A 210 4.56 -8.66 -1.30
C GLU A 210 5.20 -9.89 -1.95
N ALA A 211 4.57 -10.43 -3.00
CA ALA A 211 5.00 -11.64 -3.68
C ALA A 211 4.68 -11.58 -5.18
N ALA A 212 5.57 -12.17 -5.98
CA ALA A 212 5.30 -12.44 -7.39
C ALA A 212 5.07 -13.94 -7.59
N PHE A 213 4.02 -14.30 -8.32
CA PHE A 213 3.63 -15.69 -8.53
C PHE A 213 3.90 -16.17 -9.95
N GLU A 214 4.29 -17.44 -10.08
CA GLU A 214 4.44 -18.16 -11.34
C GLU A 214 3.67 -19.50 -11.29
N PRO A 215 2.59 -19.65 -12.09
CA PRO A 215 1.93 -18.63 -12.91
C PRO A 215 1.24 -17.54 -12.08
N SER A 216 0.99 -16.37 -12.69
CA SER A 216 0.35 -15.23 -12.04
C SER A 216 -1.19 -15.29 -12.04
N PHE A 217 -1.77 -16.30 -12.69
CA PHE A 217 -3.22 -16.55 -12.76
C PHE A 217 -3.51 -18.04 -12.65
N VAL A 218 -4.73 -18.35 -12.20
CA VAL A 218 -5.25 -19.70 -12.07
C VAL A 218 -6.62 -19.81 -12.72
N LYS A 219 -6.96 -20.98 -13.22
CA LYS A 219 -8.27 -21.26 -13.80
C LYS A 219 -9.18 -21.88 -12.75
N VAL A 220 -10.42 -21.41 -12.71
CA VAL A 220 -11.48 -21.98 -11.88
C VAL A 220 -12.79 -21.96 -12.64
N THR A 221 -13.71 -22.83 -12.28
CA THR A 221 -15.11 -22.73 -12.72
C THR A 221 -15.93 -22.32 -11.52
N ALA A 222 -16.68 -21.23 -11.66
CA ALA A 222 -17.52 -20.71 -10.59
C ALA A 222 -18.98 -20.62 -11.02
N LYS A 223 -19.89 -20.86 -10.05
CA LYS A 223 -21.34 -20.79 -10.26
C LYS A 223 -21.96 -20.00 -9.11
N LEU A 224 -22.69 -18.93 -9.43
CA LEU A 224 -23.43 -18.17 -8.45
C LEU A 224 -24.67 -18.97 -8.00
N GLN A 225 -24.79 -19.21 -6.70
CA GLN A 225 -25.93 -19.89 -6.08
C GLN A 225 -26.99 -18.91 -5.59
N SER A 226 -26.59 -17.75 -5.10
CA SER A 226 -27.51 -16.72 -4.61
C SER A 226 -26.88 -15.33 -4.69
N LYS A 227 -27.67 -14.35 -5.15
CA LYS A 227 -27.29 -12.92 -5.11
C LYS A 227 -27.40 -12.37 -3.69
N PRO A 228 -26.55 -11.41 -3.36
CA PRO A 228 -26.66 -10.72 -2.08
C PRO A 228 -27.93 -9.87 -2.02
N VAL A 229 -28.70 -10.01 -0.94
CA VAL A 229 -29.88 -9.21 -0.63
C VAL A 229 -29.56 -8.35 0.58
N ALA A 230 -30.01 -7.09 0.55
CA ALA A 230 -29.92 -6.19 1.69
C ALA A 230 -31.23 -6.22 2.50
N LYS A 231 -31.14 -6.19 3.84
CA LYS A 231 -32.26 -6.09 4.76
C LYS A 231 -31.97 -5.13 5.88
N SER A 232 -32.94 -4.28 6.18
CA SER A 232 -32.84 -3.32 7.28
C SER A 232 -33.57 -3.83 8.51
N PHE A 233 -32.94 -3.65 9.67
CA PHE A 233 -33.51 -3.95 10.98
C PHE A 233 -33.52 -2.65 11.79
N PRO A 234 -34.65 -1.96 11.85
CA PRO A 234 -34.77 -0.73 12.62
C PRO A 234 -34.80 -1.05 14.12
N ARG A 235 -34.22 -0.15 14.91
CA ARG A 235 -34.31 -0.15 16.38
C ARG A 235 -33.88 -1.47 17.03
N VAL A 236 -32.67 -1.97 16.69
CA VAL A 236 -32.08 -3.11 17.41
C VAL A 236 -31.53 -2.61 18.74
N PRO A 237 -31.88 -3.27 19.87
CA PRO A 237 -31.46 -2.82 21.19
C PRO A 237 -29.95 -2.98 21.39
N VAL A 238 -29.36 -1.98 22.07
CA VAL A 238 -27.95 -2.03 22.52
C VAL A 238 -27.90 -2.62 23.92
N PHE A 239 -27.14 -3.68 24.07
CA PHE A 239 -26.85 -4.32 25.35
C PHE A 239 -25.49 -3.91 25.85
N ILE A 240 -25.37 -3.67 27.14
CA ILE A 240 -24.08 -3.33 27.76
C ILE A 240 -23.37 -4.62 28.17
N SER A 241 -22.18 -4.81 27.65
CA SER A 241 -21.25 -5.86 28.06
C SER A 241 -20.11 -5.19 28.83
N ALA A 242 -20.14 -5.27 30.17
CA ALA A 242 -19.14 -4.66 31.02
C ALA A 242 -18.53 -5.70 31.96
N THR A 243 -17.26 -5.49 32.35
CA THR A 243 -16.60 -6.33 33.35
C THR A 243 -17.22 -6.11 34.72
N GLU A 244 -17.19 -7.16 35.57
CA GLU A 244 -17.79 -7.11 36.93
C GLU A 244 -17.24 -5.96 37.76
N ASP A 245 -15.94 -5.68 37.64
CA ASP A 245 -15.27 -4.57 38.32
C ASP A 245 -15.84 -3.20 37.96
N VAL A 246 -16.23 -3.01 36.68
CA VAL A 246 -16.84 -1.76 36.22
C VAL A 246 -18.26 -1.63 36.76
N LEU A 247 -19.06 -2.69 36.66
CA LEU A 247 -20.46 -2.69 37.14
C LEU A 247 -20.58 -2.50 38.66
N ARG A 248 -19.60 -2.97 39.42
CA ARG A 248 -19.56 -2.75 40.89
C ARG A 248 -19.20 -1.32 41.29
N LYS A 249 -18.34 -0.65 40.50
CA LYS A 249 -17.78 0.65 40.86
C LYS A 249 -18.47 1.84 40.20
N TYR A 250 -19.14 1.61 39.06
CA TYR A 250 -19.65 2.69 38.23
C TYR A 250 -21.03 2.36 37.68
N ARG A 251 -21.81 3.45 37.47
CA ARG A 251 -23.03 3.44 36.67
C ARG A 251 -22.70 3.94 35.27
N ILE A 252 -23.14 3.23 34.24
CA ILE A 252 -22.94 3.63 32.86
C ILE A 252 -24.09 4.55 32.47
N VAL A 253 -23.77 5.76 32.01
CA VAL A 253 -24.72 6.80 31.59
C VAL A 253 -24.47 7.12 30.13
N PHE A 254 -25.53 7.22 29.34
CA PHE A 254 -25.46 7.57 27.92
C PHE A 254 -25.72 9.06 27.73
N GLN A 255 -25.12 9.63 26.68
CA GLN A 255 -25.28 11.04 26.34
C GLN A 255 -26.72 11.33 25.89
N GLN A 256 -27.30 10.44 25.08
CA GLN A 256 -28.65 10.51 24.56
C GLN A 256 -29.36 9.17 24.76
N PRO A 257 -29.84 8.85 25.99
CA PRO A 257 -30.36 7.51 26.31
C PRO A 257 -31.54 7.08 25.41
N GLU A 258 -32.35 8.00 24.89
CA GLU A 258 -33.45 7.66 23.99
C GLU A 258 -32.99 7.18 22.61
N ASN A 259 -31.81 7.65 22.15
CA ASN A 259 -31.22 7.32 20.85
C ASN A 259 -30.13 6.26 20.98
N ASP A 260 -29.29 6.37 22.01
CA ASP A 260 -28.08 5.55 22.16
C ASP A 260 -28.36 4.09 22.56
N LEU A 261 -29.60 3.80 23.03
CA LEU A 261 -30.02 2.43 23.36
C LEU A 261 -30.57 1.64 22.15
N TRP A 262 -30.65 2.24 20.99
CA TRP A 262 -31.19 1.63 19.78
C TRP A 262 -30.29 1.94 18.58
N VAL A 263 -30.09 0.96 17.72
CA VAL A 263 -29.30 1.12 16.48
C VAL A 263 -30.06 0.54 15.30
N ASP A 264 -30.09 1.27 14.21
CA ASP A 264 -30.59 0.75 12.94
C ASP A 264 -29.47 -0.03 12.24
N LEU A 265 -29.71 -1.31 11.97
CA LEU A 265 -28.77 -2.17 11.29
C LEU A 265 -29.21 -2.39 9.85
N GLU A 266 -28.28 -2.26 8.92
CA GLU A 266 -28.47 -2.65 7.53
C GLU A 266 -27.45 -3.76 7.21
N VAL A 267 -27.98 -4.94 6.86
CA VAL A 267 -27.17 -6.13 6.60
C VAL A 267 -27.30 -6.55 5.15
N GLN A 268 -26.26 -7.16 4.62
CA GLN A 268 -26.22 -7.72 3.28
C GLN A 268 -25.62 -9.12 3.31
N GLY A 269 -26.23 -10.05 2.58
CA GLY A 269 -25.77 -11.41 2.51
C GLY A 269 -26.58 -12.26 1.53
N PRO A 270 -26.34 -13.57 1.45
CA PRO A 270 -27.12 -14.51 0.63
C PRO A 270 -28.59 -14.46 1.04
N ALA A 271 -29.51 -14.46 0.05
CA ALA A 271 -30.95 -14.38 0.31
C ALA A 271 -31.44 -15.36 1.39
N PRO A 272 -31.07 -16.67 1.38
CA PRO A 272 -31.54 -17.62 2.40
C PRO A 272 -31.10 -17.26 3.82
N ASP A 273 -29.90 -16.69 4.00
CA ASP A 273 -29.35 -16.34 5.31
C ASP A 273 -30.01 -15.05 5.83
N VAL A 274 -30.17 -14.04 4.94
CA VAL A 274 -30.79 -12.76 5.27
C VAL A 274 -32.29 -12.87 5.54
N GLU A 275 -33.02 -13.72 4.77
CA GLU A 275 -34.44 -13.93 4.97
C GLU A 275 -34.78 -14.62 6.29
N ARG A 276 -33.95 -15.59 6.71
CA ARG A 276 -34.10 -16.28 8.00
C ARG A 276 -33.78 -15.40 9.20
N LEU A 277 -32.97 -14.36 9.01
CA LEU A 277 -32.53 -13.48 10.07
C LEU A 277 -33.69 -12.64 10.60
N LYS A 278 -33.92 -12.68 11.91
CA LYS A 278 -34.94 -11.89 12.60
C LYS A 278 -34.26 -10.87 13.50
N ALA A 279 -34.94 -9.74 13.77
CA ALA A 279 -34.44 -8.69 14.64
C ALA A 279 -34.08 -9.18 16.04
N GLN A 280 -34.81 -10.18 16.56
CA GLN A 280 -34.58 -10.78 17.89
C GLN A 280 -33.28 -11.63 17.95
N ASP A 281 -32.75 -12.05 16.80
CA ASP A 281 -31.52 -12.86 16.73
C ASP A 281 -30.28 -11.97 16.75
N LEU A 282 -30.47 -10.66 16.49
CA LEU A 282 -29.42 -9.65 16.45
C LEU A 282 -29.29 -8.94 17.79
N ARG A 283 -28.07 -8.79 18.27
CA ARG A 283 -27.75 -8.01 19.47
C ARG A 283 -26.59 -7.09 19.18
N VAL A 284 -26.72 -5.84 19.54
CA VAL A 284 -25.63 -4.88 19.52
C VAL A 284 -25.05 -4.79 20.94
N LEU A 285 -23.77 -5.06 21.07
CA LEU A 285 -23.10 -4.99 22.36
C LEU A 285 -22.21 -3.75 22.43
N LEU A 286 -22.40 -2.93 23.46
CA LEU A 286 -21.44 -1.92 23.89
C LEU A 286 -20.43 -2.56 24.83
N ILE A 287 -19.17 -2.63 24.41
CA ILE A 287 -18.10 -3.26 25.19
C ILE A 287 -17.46 -2.20 26.11
N VAL A 288 -17.62 -2.38 27.43
CA VAL A 288 -17.03 -1.51 28.46
C VAL A 288 -16.04 -2.32 29.29
N THR A 289 -14.74 -1.96 29.20
CA THR A 289 -13.66 -2.64 29.90
C THR A 289 -13.08 -1.77 31.01
N SER A 290 -12.23 -2.35 31.86
CA SER A 290 -11.49 -1.62 32.90
C SER A 290 -10.50 -0.57 32.37
N GLN A 291 -10.24 -0.56 31.07
CA GLN A 291 -9.40 0.48 30.43
C GLN A 291 -10.14 1.83 30.29
N HIS A 292 -11.47 1.81 30.32
CA HIS A 292 -12.26 3.02 30.32
C HIS A 292 -12.20 3.66 31.72
N THR A 293 -11.44 4.75 31.81
CA THR A 293 -11.33 5.51 33.06
C THR A 293 -12.41 6.60 33.11
N PRO A 294 -13.14 6.72 34.23
CA PRO A 294 -14.13 7.77 34.38
C PRO A 294 -13.45 9.14 34.31
N ASN A 295 -13.93 10.00 33.43
CA ASN A 295 -13.47 11.39 33.31
C ASN A 295 -14.68 12.32 33.53
N PRO A 296 -14.79 12.99 34.66
CA PRO A 296 -15.90 13.87 34.95
C PRO A 296 -16.07 14.96 33.88
N GLY A 297 -17.24 15.01 33.25
CA GLY A 297 -17.54 16.01 32.22
C GLY A 297 -17.07 15.63 30.81
N SER A 298 -16.46 14.46 30.60
CA SER A 298 -16.07 13.98 29.29
C SER A 298 -16.80 12.70 28.90
N TRP A 299 -17.27 12.65 27.65
CA TRP A 299 -17.91 11.48 27.07
C TRP A 299 -16.85 10.56 26.43
N LEU A 300 -16.96 9.26 26.67
CA LEU A 300 -16.08 8.25 26.11
C LEU A 300 -16.74 7.64 24.86
N PRO A 301 -16.02 7.49 23.75
CA PRO A 301 -16.55 6.79 22.60
C PRO A 301 -16.70 5.30 22.91
N GLY A 302 -17.89 4.74 22.66
CA GLY A 302 -18.19 3.34 22.87
C GLY A 302 -17.98 2.53 21.60
N GLU A 303 -17.29 1.40 21.73
CA GLU A 303 -17.11 0.43 20.67
C GLU A 303 -18.29 -0.54 20.63
N LEU A 304 -18.98 -0.58 19.49
CA LEU A 304 -20.12 -1.45 19.28
C LEU A 304 -19.74 -2.69 18.48
N THR A 305 -20.26 -3.83 18.89
CA THR A 305 -20.12 -5.10 18.17
C THR A 305 -21.49 -5.74 17.97
N VAL A 306 -21.75 -6.25 16.76
CA VAL A 306 -22.97 -6.99 16.46
C VAL A 306 -22.74 -8.48 16.66
N VAL A 307 -23.61 -9.11 17.41
CA VAL A 307 -23.62 -10.56 17.66
C VAL A 307 -24.89 -11.16 17.06
N GLY A 308 -24.79 -12.39 16.56
CA GLY A 308 -25.91 -13.11 15.92
C GLY A 308 -25.96 -12.99 14.39
N LEU A 309 -24.97 -12.33 13.78
CA LEU A 309 -24.85 -12.35 12.31
C LEU A 309 -24.31 -13.70 11.82
N PRO A 310 -24.95 -14.34 10.82
CA PRO A 310 -24.39 -15.49 10.13
C PRO A 310 -23.04 -15.16 9.47
N PRO A 311 -22.15 -16.13 9.27
CA PRO A 311 -20.80 -15.87 8.76
C PRO A 311 -20.76 -15.24 7.36
N ASN A 312 -21.81 -15.43 6.55
CA ASN A 312 -21.93 -14.89 5.19
C ASN A 312 -22.68 -13.56 5.12
N VAL A 313 -23.13 -13.02 6.27
CA VAL A 313 -23.88 -11.76 6.34
C VAL A 313 -23.01 -10.67 6.96
N LYS A 314 -22.98 -9.50 6.34
CA LYS A 314 -22.18 -8.35 6.79
C LYS A 314 -23.06 -7.12 6.97
N LEU A 315 -22.57 -6.19 7.79
CA LEU A 315 -23.12 -4.84 7.86
C LEU A 315 -22.74 -4.06 6.61
N THR A 316 -23.71 -3.37 6.03
CA THR A 316 -23.50 -2.47 4.88
C THR A 316 -22.96 -1.11 5.31
N LYS A 317 -23.29 -0.69 6.53
CA LYS A 317 -22.86 0.58 7.11
C LYS A 317 -22.11 0.35 8.41
N PRO A 318 -21.10 1.17 8.71
CA PRO A 318 -20.44 1.13 10.00
C PRO A 318 -21.47 1.47 11.10
N LEU A 319 -21.28 0.89 12.27
CA LEU A 319 -22.11 1.19 13.43
C LEU A 319 -21.93 2.65 13.85
N PRO A 320 -22.98 3.32 14.33
CA PRO A 320 -22.87 4.68 14.85
C PRO A 320 -21.97 4.68 16.10
N ALA A 321 -21.29 5.80 16.32
CA ALA A 321 -20.57 5.99 17.57
C ALA A 321 -21.55 6.32 18.69
N ILE A 322 -21.49 5.58 19.78
CA ILE A 322 -22.27 5.86 21.00
C ILE A 322 -21.32 6.44 22.05
N ASN A 323 -21.73 7.54 22.66
CA ASN A 323 -20.97 8.16 23.72
C ASN A 323 -21.56 7.81 25.09
N PHE A 324 -20.72 7.34 26.00
CA PHE A 324 -21.11 7.01 27.37
C PHE A 324 -20.15 7.64 28.38
N ASN A 325 -20.59 7.68 29.65
CA ASN A 325 -19.76 8.07 30.77
C ASN A 325 -19.90 7.06 31.94
N LEU A 326 -18.89 7.00 32.78
CA LEU A 326 -18.87 6.18 33.98
C LEU A 326 -19.01 7.09 35.20
N GLU A 327 -20.15 7.01 35.89
CA GLU A 327 -20.42 7.77 37.09
C GLU A 327 -20.33 6.88 38.34
N LYS A 328 -19.80 7.40 39.44
CA LYS A 328 -19.88 6.69 40.73
C LYS A 328 -21.33 6.61 41.20
N PRO A 329 -21.78 5.45 41.70
CA PRO A 329 -23.09 5.35 42.30
C PRO A 329 -23.23 6.39 43.42
N VAL A 330 -24.31 7.16 43.39
CA VAL A 330 -24.65 8.05 44.49
C VAL A 330 -25.08 7.19 45.69
N GLU A 331 -24.25 7.14 46.73
CA GLU A 331 -24.67 6.52 47.99
C GLU A 331 -25.94 7.18 48.49
N LYS A 332 -27.01 6.39 48.50
CA LYS A 332 -28.28 6.86 49.05
C LYS A 332 -28.06 7.08 50.55
N PRO A 333 -28.31 8.31 51.09
CA PRO A 333 -28.15 8.53 52.51
C PRO A 333 -29.01 7.51 53.28
N PRO A 334 -28.51 6.95 54.40
CA PRO A 334 -29.30 6.03 55.20
C PRO A 334 -30.62 6.70 55.62
N THR A 335 -31.73 6.04 55.28
CA THR A 335 -33.07 6.48 55.70
C THR A 335 -33.11 6.47 57.20
N PRO A 336 -33.52 7.54 57.90
CA PRO A 336 -33.57 7.63 59.36
C PRO A 336 -34.56 6.66 59.97
#